data_19f8eac2834fb14b05fe1f03cdfe1404
#
_entry.id   19f8eac2834fb14b05fe1f03cdfe1404
#
_cell.length_a   1.000
_cell.length_b   1.000
_cell.length_c   1.000
_cell.angle_alpha   90.00
_cell.angle_beta   90.00
_cell.angle_gamma   90.00
#
_symmetry.space_group_name_H-M   'P 1'
#
loop_
_entity.id
_entity.type
_entity.pdbx_description
1 polymer ?
#
loop_
_entity_poly.entity_id
_entity_poly.type
_entity_poly.pdbx_seq_one_letter_code
_entity_poly.pdbx_strand_id
1 'polypeptide(L)'
;MIFSNKNNEPLQCFNVSIGGVTIDRVESERFLGVILESNLTWKTHISGLATKISRNAGILFKLKGLVPENVLKIVYNSLIQSHLYYCSNVWGLGSKSSINKIFTAQKKSVRAIENRFNNAFYNSETGELPCHTKEIFSRNSLLTVHNIIAKNSLVAMHKIRLNTAPMKICSLFNVNNNINYNSRRDPEFFNIPGSRLKALDKTLCIKGPRLYNKVVNELNKEHTSSLNVERMFLNPFKNRITCYLKSSQDDGNIDWAVQKFPLYTV
;
A
#
# COMPACT_ATOMS: atom_id res chain seq x y z
N MET A 1 -13.34 12.27 -19.22
CA MET A 1 -11.90 12.36 -18.88
C MET A 1 -11.08 11.60 -19.91
N ILE A 2 -9.95 12.14 -20.34
CA ILE A 2 -9.00 11.49 -21.24
C ILE A 2 -7.70 11.28 -20.47
N PHE A 3 -7.18 10.05 -20.46
CA PHE A 3 -5.90 9.76 -19.81
C PHE A 3 -4.74 9.98 -20.78
N SER A 4 -3.81 10.85 -20.43
CA SER A 4 -2.62 11.14 -21.22
C SER A 4 -1.41 11.35 -20.33
N ASN A 5 -0.26 10.80 -20.74
CA ASN A 5 1.01 10.98 -20.03
C ASN A 5 1.87 12.11 -20.63
N LYS A 6 1.43 12.70 -21.73
CA LYS A 6 2.14 13.80 -22.41
C LYS A 6 1.44 15.11 -22.13
N ASN A 7 2.20 16.10 -21.65
CA ASN A 7 1.79 17.51 -21.60
C ASN A 7 1.78 18.14 -22.99
N ASN A 8 2.03 17.40 -24.04
CA ASN A 8 2.22 17.88 -25.40
C ASN A 8 0.97 17.63 -26.22
N GLU A 9 0.42 18.71 -26.66
CA GLU A 9 -0.70 18.98 -27.57
C GLU A 9 -2.08 18.75 -26.97
N PRO A 10 -2.90 19.79 -27.06
CA PRO A 10 -4.31 19.63 -26.80
C PRO A 10 -4.87 18.65 -27.83
N LEU A 11 -5.40 17.52 -27.37
CA LEU A 11 -6.40 16.78 -28.12
C LEU A 11 -7.65 17.69 -28.22
N GLN A 12 -7.45 18.84 -28.89
CA GLN A 12 -8.43 19.94 -28.98
C GLN A 12 -9.68 19.55 -29.75
N CYS A 13 -9.66 18.42 -30.45
CA CYS A 13 -10.69 18.08 -31.42
C CYS A 13 -11.56 16.90 -31.05
N PHE A 14 -11.50 16.38 -29.81
CA PHE A 14 -12.31 15.25 -29.42
C PHE A 14 -13.50 15.70 -28.55
N ASN A 15 -14.57 16.18 -29.22
CA ASN A 15 -15.83 16.46 -28.56
C ASN A 15 -16.68 15.19 -28.53
N VAL A 16 -17.02 14.74 -27.34
CA VAL A 16 -17.96 13.63 -27.13
C VAL A 16 -19.34 14.22 -26.87
N SER A 17 -20.33 13.78 -27.63
CA SER A 17 -21.72 14.17 -27.40
C SER A 17 -22.59 12.92 -27.17
N ILE A 18 -23.54 13.00 -26.25
CA ILE A 18 -24.55 11.98 -25.98
C ILE A 18 -25.92 12.64 -26.11
N GLY A 19 -26.79 12.11 -27.01
CA GLY A 19 -28.12 12.68 -27.23
C GLY A 19 -28.11 14.15 -27.66
N GLY A 20 -27.08 14.61 -28.40
CA GLY A 20 -26.93 15.99 -28.84
C GLY A 20 -26.33 16.96 -27.79
N VAL A 21 -26.06 16.49 -26.57
CA VAL A 21 -25.42 17.30 -25.53
C VAL A 21 -23.91 17.02 -25.51
N THR A 22 -23.10 18.05 -25.63
CA THR A 22 -21.64 17.95 -25.56
C THR A 22 -21.21 17.68 -24.10
N ILE A 23 -20.33 16.73 -23.89
CA ILE A 23 -19.79 16.38 -22.58
C ILE A 23 -18.49 17.14 -22.35
N ASP A 24 -18.45 17.91 -21.27
CA ASP A 24 -17.26 18.66 -20.88
C ASP A 24 -16.10 17.76 -20.48
N ARG A 25 -14.89 18.15 -20.85
CA ARG A 25 -13.65 17.49 -20.47
C ARG A 25 -13.27 17.89 -19.04
N VAL A 26 -13.07 16.89 -18.16
CA VAL A 26 -12.60 17.12 -16.80
C VAL A 26 -11.17 16.57 -16.64
N GLU A 27 -10.33 17.26 -15.85
CA GLU A 27 -8.95 16.85 -15.56
C GLU A 27 -8.88 15.88 -14.36
N SER A 28 -9.81 15.99 -13.44
CA SER A 28 -9.94 15.07 -12.31
C SER A 28 -11.40 14.78 -12.02
N GLU A 29 -11.69 13.54 -11.63
CA GLU A 29 -13.05 13.10 -11.30
C GLU A 29 -13.02 12.09 -10.17
N ARG A 30 -14.05 12.09 -9.34
CA ARG A 30 -14.20 11.15 -8.24
C ARG A 30 -14.96 9.90 -8.69
N PHE A 31 -14.26 8.77 -8.73
CA PHE A 31 -14.84 7.49 -9.09
C PHE A 31 -14.71 6.50 -7.92
N LEU A 32 -15.83 5.96 -7.44
CA LEU A 32 -15.90 5.03 -6.32
C LEU A 32 -15.05 5.48 -5.09
N GLY A 33 -15.10 6.77 -4.77
CA GLY A 33 -14.38 7.33 -3.62
C GLY A 33 -12.90 7.63 -3.84
N VAL A 34 -12.34 7.28 -5.01
CA VAL A 34 -10.96 7.61 -5.40
C VAL A 34 -10.99 8.75 -6.42
N ILE A 35 -10.11 9.75 -6.26
CA ILE A 35 -9.96 10.82 -7.24
C ILE A 35 -9.00 10.34 -8.32
N LEU A 36 -9.51 10.23 -9.54
CA LEU A 36 -8.76 9.93 -10.74
C LEU A 36 -8.31 11.25 -11.37
N GLU A 37 -7.03 11.35 -11.73
CA GLU A 37 -6.46 12.47 -12.47
C GLU A 37 -6.13 12.01 -13.89
N SER A 38 -6.25 12.89 -14.88
CA SER A 38 -5.97 12.57 -16.29
C SER A 38 -4.54 12.05 -16.53
N ASN A 39 -3.59 12.41 -15.68
CA ASN A 39 -2.19 11.96 -15.70
C ASN A 39 -1.89 10.76 -14.78
N LEU A 40 -2.88 10.24 -14.05
CA LEU A 40 -2.77 9.10 -13.12
C LEU A 40 -1.66 9.27 -12.06
N THR A 41 -1.41 10.50 -11.60
CA THR A 41 -0.36 10.76 -10.59
C THR A 41 -0.81 10.51 -9.16
N TRP A 42 -2.10 10.42 -8.91
CA TRP A 42 -2.73 10.22 -7.59
C TRP A 42 -2.45 11.32 -6.57
N LYS A 43 -1.85 12.44 -6.98
CA LYS A 43 -1.41 13.51 -6.07
C LYS A 43 -2.59 14.14 -5.32
N THR A 44 -3.67 14.46 -6.01
CA THR A 44 -4.87 15.09 -5.44
C THR A 44 -5.55 14.13 -4.46
N HIS A 45 -5.71 12.85 -4.84
CA HIS A 45 -6.28 11.85 -3.95
C HIS A 45 -5.45 11.67 -2.68
N ILE A 46 -4.13 11.47 -2.81
CA ILE A 46 -3.20 11.25 -1.70
C ILE A 46 -3.15 12.47 -0.77
N SER A 47 -3.16 13.69 -1.33
CA SER A 47 -3.19 14.91 -0.54
C SER A 47 -4.48 15.05 0.29
N GLY A 48 -5.63 14.80 -0.34
CA GLY A 48 -6.92 14.76 0.35
C GLY A 48 -6.97 13.69 1.44
N LEU A 49 -6.44 12.50 1.16
CA LEU A 49 -6.35 11.42 2.13
C LEU A 49 -5.46 11.78 3.33
N ALA A 50 -4.27 12.36 3.08
CA ALA A 50 -3.37 12.81 4.14
C ALA A 50 -4.01 13.88 5.04
N THR A 51 -4.75 14.83 4.46
CA THR A 51 -5.53 15.83 5.19
C THR A 51 -6.62 15.20 6.05
N LYS A 52 -7.34 14.21 5.50
CA LYS A 52 -8.38 13.48 6.23
C LYS A 52 -7.80 12.71 7.41
N ILE A 53 -6.69 12.00 7.22
CA ILE A 53 -5.99 11.27 8.28
C ILE A 53 -5.49 12.24 9.35
N SER A 54 -4.92 13.39 8.97
CA SER A 54 -4.45 14.40 9.92
C SER A 54 -5.59 14.98 10.77
N ARG A 55 -6.76 15.19 10.18
CA ARG A 55 -7.98 15.62 10.91
C ARG A 55 -8.44 14.56 11.89
N ASN A 56 -8.48 13.30 11.46
CA ASN A 56 -8.86 12.17 12.31
C ASN A 56 -7.85 11.92 13.43
N ALA A 57 -6.55 12.19 13.20
CA ALA A 57 -5.53 12.19 14.25
C ALA A 57 -5.87 13.20 15.37
N GLY A 58 -6.40 14.37 15.02
CA GLY A 58 -6.87 15.36 16.00
C GLY A 58 -7.99 14.83 16.91
N ILE A 59 -8.88 13.97 16.37
CA ILE A 59 -9.92 13.29 17.18
C ILE A 59 -9.25 12.34 18.19
N LEU A 60 -8.29 11.52 17.74
CA LEU A 60 -7.55 10.64 18.65
C LEU A 60 -6.83 11.40 19.77
N PHE A 61 -6.21 12.55 19.45
CA PHE A 61 -5.57 13.38 20.48
C PHE A 61 -6.57 13.95 21.49
N LYS A 62 -7.79 14.30 21.08
CA LYS A 62 -8.82 14.76 22.00
C LYS A 62 -9.37 13.64 22.90
N LEU A 63 -9.42 12.41 22.40
CA LEU A 63 -9.86 11.24 23.16
C LEU A 63 -8.78 10.69 24.08
N LYS A 64 -7.51 11.06 23.83
CA LYS A 64 -6.37 10.62 24.64
C LYS A 64 -6.55 11.07 26.10
N GLY A 65 -6.38 10.12 27.01
CA GLY A 65 -6.59 10.36 28.45
C GLY A 65 -8.04 10.27 28.91
N LEU A 66 -9.02 10.31 28.00
CA LEU A 66 -10.44 10.14 28.32
C LEU A 66 -10.90 8.70 28.19
N VAL A 67 -10.23 7.90 27.34
CA VAL A 67 -10.58 6.52 27.07
C VAL A 67 -9.32 5.61 27.13
N PRO A 68 -9.49 4.31 27.44
CA PRO A 68 -8.38 3.35 27.44
C PRO A 68 -7.71 3.19 26.08
N GLU A 69 -6.44 2.73 26.05
CA GLU A 69 -5.65 2.54 24.82
C GLU A 69 -6.30 1.55 23.82
N ASN A 70 -6.95 0.49 24.32
CA ASN A 70 -7.67 -0.44 23.47
C ASN A 70 -8.81 0.22 22.69
N VAL A 71 -9.53 1.18 23.31
CA VAL A 71 -10.58 1.95 22.66
C VAL A 71 -9.97 2.91 21.64
N LEU A 72 -8.87 3.60 21.97
CA LEU A 72 -8.14 4.44 21.00
C LEU A 72 -7.68 3.66 19.77
N LYS A 73 -7.23 2.40 19.97
CA LYS A 73 -6.87 1.50 18.87
C LYS A 73 -8.07 1.12 17.99
N ILE A 74 -9.24 0.90 18.57
CA ILE A 74 -10.48 0.65 17.81
C ILE A 74 -10.84 1.90 16.98
N VAL A 75 -10.77 3.08 17.59
CA VAL A 75 -11.02 4.37 16.89
C VAL A 75 -10.01 4.60 15.77
N TYR A 76 -8.72 4.31 16.00
CA TYR A 76 -7.69 4.37 14.96
C TYR A 76 -8.02 3.43 13.78
N ASN A 77 -8.38 2.19 14.08
CA ASN A 77 -8.70 1.20 13.04
C ASN A 77 -9.89 1.64 12.18
N SER A 78 -10.93 2.21 12.79
CA SER A 78 -12.13 2.66 12.09
C SER A 78 -11.93 3.97 11.32
N LEU A 79 -11.26 4.97 11.89
CA LEU A 79 -11.16 6.30 11.29
C LEU A 79 -9.92 6.51 10.41
N ILE A 80 -8.87 5.72 10.59
CA ILE A 80 -7.59 5.91 9.89
C ILE A 80 -7.22 4.68 9.09
N GLN A 81 -7.13 3.53 9.72
CA GLN A 81 -6.67 2.32 9.05
C GLN A 81 -7.61 1.89 7.92
N SER A 82 -8.92 2.04 8.09
CA SER A 82 -9.91 1.76 7.04
C SER A 82 -9.64 2.56 5.75
N HIS A 83 -9.28 3.84 5.88
CA HIS A 83 -8.92 4.68 4.74
C HIS A 83 -7.60 4.29 4.09
N LEU A 84 -6.63 3.83 4.88
CA LEU A 84 -5.34 3.34 4.35
C LEU A 84 -5.50 2.03 3.59
N TYR A 85 -6.43 1.17 3.98
CA TYR A 85 -6.70 -0.08 3.27
C TYR A 85 -7.51 0.10 1.99
N TYR A 86 -8.41 1.09 1.97
CA TYR A 86 -9.31 1.27 0.84
C TYR A 86 -8.56 1.62 -0.45
N CYS A 87 -8.68 0.78 -1.47
CA CYS A 87 -8.04 0.93 -2.79
C CYS A 87 -6.53 1.23 -2.76
N SER A 88 -5.80 0.84 -1.71
CA SER A 88 -4.38 1.16 -1.58
C SER A 88 -3.49 0.49 -2.64
N ASN A 89 -3.93 -0.59 -3.26
CA ASN A 89 -3.29 -1.21 -4.41
C ASN A 89 -3.44 -0.40 -5.72
N VAL A 90 -4.27 0.65 -5.72
CA VAL A 90 -4.48 1.56 -6.84
C VAL A 90 -3.69 2.85 -6.61
N TRP A 91 -4.06 3.65 -5.62
CA TRP A 91 -3.39 4.93 -5.34
C TRP A 91 -2.01 4.77 -4.69
N GLY A 92 -1.75 3.63 -4.03
CA GLY A 92 -0.46 3.32 -3.41
C GLY A 92 0.70 3.16 -4.40
N LEU A 93 0.42 3.13 -5.70
CA LEU A 93 1.41 3.14 -6.78
C LEU A 93 1.90 4.56 -7.14
N GLY A 94 1.38 5.58 -6.49
CA GLY A 94 1.82 6.96 -6.61
C GLY A 94 3.29 7.18 -6.24
N SER A 95 3.77 8.44 -6.33
CA SER A 95 5.16 8.75 -6.02
C SER A 95 5.50 8.53 -4.53
N LYS A 96 6.73 8.13 -4.24
CA LYS A 96 7.26 7.95 -2.87
C LYS A 96 7.02 9.20 -2.02
N SER A 97 7.27 10.38 -2.58
CA SER A 97 7.08 11.65 -1.88
C SER A 97 5.63 11.89 -1.48
N SER A 98 4.68 11.51 -2.35
CA SER A 98 3.24 11.61 -2.04
C SER A 98 2.83 10.64 -0.93
N ILE A 99 3.24 9.37 -1.00
CA ILE A 99 2.94 8.37 0.03
C ILE A 99 3.55 8.75 1.38
N ASN A 100 4.73 9.36 1.40
CA ASN A 100 5.36 9.83 2.63
C ASN A 100 4.54 10.91 3.36
N LYS A 101 3.72 11.70 2.67
CA LYS A 101 2.76 12.62 3.32
C LYS A 101 1.74 11.85 4.17
N ILE A 102 1.19 10.76 3.62
CA ILE A 102 0.27 9.87 4.36
C ILE A 102 1.01 9.22 5.53
N PHE A 103 2.24 8.72 5.32
CA PHE A 103 3.02 8.09 6.37
C PHE A 103 3.29 9.06 7.54
N THR A 104 3.58 10.32 7.24
CA THR A 104 3.76 11.35 8.28
C THR A 104 2.47 11.58 9.07
N ALA A 105 1.32 11.64 8.40
CA ALA A 105 0.02 11.75 9.07
C ALA A 105 -0.30 10.49 9.91
N GLN A 106 0.02 9.29 9.39
CA GLN A 106 -0.13 8.04 10.11
C GLN A 106 0.73 8.00 11.38
N LYS A 107 2.00 8.41 11.28
CA LYS A 107 2.90 8.50 12.46
C LYS A 107 2.33 9.40 13.56
N LYS A 108 1.76 10.55 13.19
CA LYS A 108 1.08 11.43 14.16
C LYS A 108 -0.08 10.70 14.85
N SER A 109 -0.91 10.00 14.08
CA SER A 109 -2.06 9.28 14.59
C SER A 109 -1.69 8.13 15.53
N VAL A 110 -0.65 7.38 15.21
CA VAL A 110 -0.17 6.25 16.02
C VAL A 110 0.40 6.74 17.36
N ARG A 111 1.07 7.90 17.36
CA ARG A 111 1.52 8.54 18.61
C ARG A 111 0.37 8.95 19.54
N ALA A 112 -0.82 9.20 19.01
CA ALA A 112 -1.99 9.51 19.82
C ALA A 112 -2.53 8.29 20.59
N ILE A 113 -2.27 7.06 20.12
CA ILE A 113 -2.73 5.83 20.76
C ILE A 113 -2.02 5.61 22.11
N GLU A 114 -0.72 5.90 22.18
CA GLU A 114 0.03 5.69 23.41
C GLU A 114 -0.16 6.85 24.40
N ASN A 115 -0.62 6.54 25.60
CA ASN A 115 -0.80 7.51 26.68
C ASN A 115 0.52 8.09 27.20
N ARG A 116 1.66 7.43 26.95
CA ARG A 116 3.00 7.82 27.44
C ARG A 116 3.59 9.08 26.79
N PHE A 117 2.89 9.69 25.84
CA PHE A 117 3.34 10.94 25.19
C PHE A 117 3.07 12.21 26.01
N ASN A 118 2.88 12.07 27.31
CA ASN A 118 3.00 13.23 28.17
C ASN A 118 4.51 13.50 28.32
N ASN A 119 4.97 14.55 27.65
CA ASN A 119 6.31 15.10 27.65
C ASN A 119 7.34 14.35 26.78
N ALA A 120 7.27 14.61 25.48
CA ALA A 120 8.36 14.32 24.54
C ALA A 120 9.58 15.25 24.73
N PHE A 121 9.71 15.90 25.88
CA PHE A 121 10.89 16.58 26.31
C PHE A 121 11.53 15.70 27.39
N TYR A 122 12.66 15.05 27.00
CA TYR A 122 13.71 14.57 27.84
C TYR A 122 13.26 14.32 29.29
N ASN A 123 12.99 13.08 29.61
CA ASN A 123 12.86 12.71 31.02
C ASN A 123 14.26 12.83 31.61
N SER A 124 14.53 13.98 32.22
CA SER A 124 15.81 14.28 32.91
C SER A 124 16.14 13.31 34.04
N GLU A 125 15.16 12.52 34.49
CA GLU A 125 15.30 11.53 35.53
C GLU A 125 15.68 10.13 35.04
N THR A 126 15.29 9.72 33.83
CA THR A 126 15.56 8.36 33.30
C THR A 126 16.57 8.34 32.15
N GLY A 127 16.93 9.48 31.57
CA GLY A 127 17.82 9.53 30.40
C GLY A 127 17.28 8.87 29.12
N GLU A 128 16.02 8.45 29.12
CA GLU A 128 15.43 7.75 27.99
C GLU A 128 14.99 8.72 26.89
N LEU A 129 15.50 8.50 25.69
CA LEU A 129 15.03 9.17 24.48
C LEU A 129 13.57 8.85 24.22
N PRO A 130 12.78 9.79 23.66
CA PRO A 130 11.38 9.53 23.30
C PRO A 130 11.29 8.31 22.38
N CYS A 131 10.38 7.40 22.71
CA CYS A 131 10.18 6.15 22.02
C CYS A 131 10.05 6.37 20.50
N HIS A 132 10.89 5.73 19.72
CA HIS A 132 10.85 5.85 18.27
C HIS A 132 9.51 5.30 17.75
N THR A 133 8.91 5.98 16.77
CA THR A 133 7.59 5.60 16.22
C THR A 133 7.51 4.13 15.79
N LYS A 134 8.64 3.52 15.44
CA LYS A 134 8.78 2.10 15.11
C LYS A 134 8.24 1.20 16.23
N GLU A 135 8.69 1.44 17.48
CA GLU A 135 8.27 0.65 18.64
C GLU A 135 6.75 0.75 18.89
N ILE A 136 6.15 1.93 18.60
CA ILE A 136 4.72 2.12 18.75
C ILE A 136 3.96 1.27 17.73
N PHE A 137 4.42 1.20 16.48
CA PHE A 137 3.83 0.33 15.46
C PHE A 137 3.92 -1.14 15.87
N SER A 138 5.09 -1.58 16.36
CA SER A 138 5.33 -2.95 16.82
C SER A 138 4.43 -3.32 17.99
N ARG A 139 4.45 -2.57 19.10
CA ARG A 139 3.62 -2.83 20.28
C ARG A 139 2.13 -2.91 19.97
N ASN A 140 1.65 -2.03 19.10
CA ASN A 140 0.24 -2.02 18.69
C ASN A 140 -0.07 -3.01 17.57
N SER A 141 0.93 -3.74 17.07
CA SER A 141 0.80 -4.66 15.94
C SER A 141 0.20 -4.00 14.70
N LEU A 142 0.50 -2.73 14.45
CA LEU A 142 0.02 -1.95 13.32
C LEU A 142 1.00 -2.00 12.15
N LEU A 143 0.46 -2.04 10.93
CA LEU A 143 1.26 -1.92 9.72
C LEU A 143 1.42 -0.47 9.29
N THR A 144 2.60 -0.11 8.80
CA THR A 144 2.83 1.17 8.13
C THR A 144 2.04 1.23 6.81
N VAL A 145 1.77 2.43 6.29
CA VAL A 145 1.09 2.58 5.00
C VAL A 145 1.83 1.86 3.86
N HIS A 146 3.16 1.84 3.89
CA HIS A 146 3.96 1.12 2.89
C HIS A 146 3.70 -0.40 2.94
N ASN A 147 3.65 -0.97 4.15
CA ASN A 147 3.36 -2.39 4.35
C ASN A 147 1.88 -2.73 4.07
N ILE A 148 0.96 -1.80 4.29
CA ILE A 148 -0.45 -1.95 3.90
C ILE A 148 -0.57 -2.03 2.37
N ILE A 149 0.11 -1.14 1.63
CA ILE A 149 0.13 -1.16 0.16
C ILE A 149 0.73 -2.48 -0.35
N ALA A 150 1.87 -2.90 0.21
CA ALA A 150 2.51 -4.16 -0.14
C ALA A 150 1.58 -5.36 0.14
N LYS A 151 0.96 -5.42 1.31
CA LYS A 151 0.01 -6.47 1.69
C LYS A 151 -1.15 -6.56 0.71
N ASN A 152 -1.81 -5.43 0.40
CA ASN A 152 -2.95 -5.43 -0.49
C ASN A 152 -2.56 -5.81 -1.93
N SER A 153 -1.38 -5.39 -2.39
CA SER A 153 -0.84 -5.80 -3.69
C SER A 153 -0.57 -7.31 -3.73
N LEU A 154 0.07 -7.88 -2.70
CA LEU A 154 0.33 -9.31 -2.60
C LEU A 154 -0.96 -10.14 -2.55
N VAL A 155 -1.95 -9.68 -1.77
CA VAL A 155 -3.26 -10.34 -1.71
C VAL A 155 -3.98 -10.29 -3.06
N ALA A 156 -3.91 -9.17 -3.79
CA ALA A 156 -4.46 -9.06 -5.13
C ALA A 156 -3.79 -10.04 -6.10
N MET A 157 -2.46 -10.10 -6.10
CA MET A 157 -1.69 -11.04 -6.93
C MET A 157 -2.01 -12.49 -6.59
N HIS A 158 -2.15 -12.81 -5.31
CA HIS A 158 -2.51 -14.17 -4.89
C HIS A 158 -3.93 -14.57 -5.34
N LYS A 159 -4.90 -13.64 -5.28
CA LYS A 159 -6.23 -13.87 -5.84
C LYS A 159 -6.20 -14.15 -7.35
N ILE A 160 -5.35 -13.44 -8.10
CA ILE A 160 -5.16 -13.66 -9.53
C ILE A 160 -4.60 -15.06 -9.77
N ARG A 161 -3.59 -15.47 -9.00
CA ARG A 161 -3.00 -16.80 -9.09
C ARG A 161 -3.99 -17.92 -8.79
N LEU A 162 -4.87 -17.74 -7.81
CA LEU A 162 -5.93 -18.69 -7.46
C LEU A 162 -7.15 -18.60 -8.40
N ASN A 163 -7.13 -17.78 -9.45
CA ASN A 163 -8.27 -17.50 -10.33
C ASN A 163 -9.55 -17.06 -9.60
N THR A 164 -9.41 -16.44 -8.41
CA THR A 164 -10.54 -15.91 -7.63
C THR A 164 -10.79 -14.42 -7.89
N ALA A 165 -9.99 -13.77 -8.72
CA ALA A 165 -10.20 -12.42 -9.20
C ALA A 165 -11.08 -12.43 -10.47
N PRO A 166 -11.72 -11.28 -10.84
CA PRO A 166 -12.48 -11.17 -12.08
C PRO A 166 -11.65 -11.58 -13.30
N MET A 167 -12.27 -12.32 -14.23
CA MET A 167 -11.58 -12.90 -15.40
C MET A 167 -10.81 -11.84 -16.22
N LYS A 168 -11.41 -10.67 -16.45
CA LYS A 168 -10.76 -9.56 -17.17
C LYS A 168 -9.48 -9.04 -16.47
N ILE A 169 -9.41 -9.17 -15.14
CA ILE A 169 -8.19 -8.81 -14.39
C ILE A 169 -7.18 -9.94 -14.49
N CYS A 170 -7.60 -11.20 -14.36
CA CYS A 170 -6.71 -12.35 -14.48
C CYS A 170 -6.02 -12.38 -15.86
N SER A 171 -6.72 -12.03 -16.95
CA SER A 171 -6.16 -12.02 -18.31
C SER A 171 -5.05 -10.97 -18.54
N LEU A 172 -4.90 -9.98 -17.64
CA LEU A 172 -3.82 -9.01 -17.71
C LEU A 172 -2.48 -9.55 -17.18
N PHE A 173 -2.48 -10.72 -16.56
CA PHE A 173 -1.30 -11.28 -15.90
C PHE A 173 -0.97 -12.67 -16.46
N ASN A 174 0.30 -12.88 -16.76
CA ASN A 174 0.79 -14.19 -17.19
C ASN A 174 1.24 -15.01 -15.98
N VAL A 175 0.37 -15.90 -15.51
CA VAL A 175 0.67 -16.82 -14.41
C VAL A 175 1.52 -17.97 -14.95
N ASN A 176 2.66 -18.23 -14.31
CA ASN A 176 3.49 -19.38 -14.62
C ASN A 176 2.98 -20.60 -13.84
N ASN A 177 2.45 -21.59 -14.54
CA ASN A 177 1.98 -22.84 -13.95
C ASN A 177 3.07 -23.92 -13.89
N ASN A 178 4.11 -23.80 -14.73
CA ASN A 178 5.23 -24.75 -14.80
C ASN A 178 6.42 -24.21 -14.01
N ILE A 179 6.34 -24.31 -12.68
CA ILE A 179 7.38 -23.81 -11.79
C ILE A 179 8.43 -24.90 -11.58
N ASN A 180 9.67 -24.61 -11.97
CA ASN A 180 10.79 -25.48 -11.72
C ASN A 180 11.53 -25.04 -10.43
N TYR A 181 11.34 -25.77 -9.35
CA TYR A 181 12.00 -25.53 -8.05
C TYR A 181 13.47 -26.00 -8.01
N ASN A 182 13.88 -26.84 -8.95
CA ASN A 182 15.24 -27.39 -9.02
C ASN A 182 16.20 -26.50 -9.82
N SER A 183 15.77 -25.33 -10.26
CA SER A 183 16.58 -24.37 -10.98
C SER A 183 17.51 -23.59 -10.03
N ARG A 184 18.70 -23.19 -10.51
CA ARG A 184 19.59 -22.26 -9.79
C ARG A 184 19.01 -20.86 -9.61
N ARG A 185 17.98 -20.50 -10.40
CA ARG A 185 17.26 -19.22 -10.31
C ARG A 185 16.04 -19.38 -9.43
N ASP A 186 15.71 -18.34 -8.69
CA ASP A 186 14.47 -18.30 -7.93
C ASP A 186 13.26 -18.49 -8.85
N PRO A 187 12.27 -19.31 -8.46
CA PRO A 187 11.10 -19.58 -9.27
C PRO A 187 10.28 -18.30 -9.52
N GLU A 188 9.82 -18.15 -10.76
CA GLU A 188 8.94 -17.05 -11.15
C GLU A 188 7.50 -17.54 -11.21
N PHE A 189 6.66 -17.04 -10.30
CA PHE A 189 5.22 -17.37 -10.23
C PHE A 189 4.41 -16.59 -11.24
N PHE A 190 4.89 -15.42 -11.63
CA PHE A 190 4.35 -14.57 -12.67
C PHE A 190 5.44 -14.15 -13.63
N ASN A 191 5.16 -14.24 -14.91
CA ASN A 191 6.03 -13.68 -15.94
C ASN A 191 5.88 -12.15 -15.94
N ILE A 192 7.00 -11.43 -15.87
CA ILE A 192 7.02 -9.98 -15.84
C ILE A 192 7.10 -9.48 -17.29
N PRO A 193 6.08 -8.74 -17.78
CA PRO A 193 6.14 -8.21 -19.13
C PRO A 193 7.25 -7.16 -19.24
N GLY A 194 8.00 -7.19 -20.35
CA GLY A 194 8.96 -6.14 -20.67
C GLY A 194 8.23 -4.81 -20.90
N SER A 195 8.68 -3.74 -20.26
CA SER A 195 8.10 -2.42 -20.44
C SER A 195 9.11 -1.47 -21.07
N ARG A 196 8.71 -0.83 -22.17
CA ARG A 196 9.46 0.28 -22.78
C ARG A 196 9.06 1.64 -22.21
N LEU A 197 7.91 1.70 -21.53
CA LEU A 197 7.35 2.94 -20.98
C LEU A 197 7.51 2.98 -19.47
N LYS A 198 8.24 3.95 -18.95
CA LYS A 198 8.39 4.19 -17.48
C LYS A 198 7.05 4.33 -16.74
N ALA A 199 5.99 4.73 -17.43
CA ALA A 199 4.65 4.82 -16.85
C ALA A 199 4.09 3.44 -16.50
N LEU A 200 4.31 2.43 -17.36
CA LEU A 200 3.87 1.04 -17.13
C LEU A 200 4.63 0.40 -15.96
N ASP A 201 5.91 0.73 -15.76
CA ASP A 201 6.70 0.24 -14.62
C ASP A 201 6.09 0.60 -13.27
N LYS A 202 5.28 1.66 -13.22
CA LYS A 202 4.57 2.11 -12.01
C LYS A 202 3.21 1.43 -11.81
N THR A 203 2.79 0.57 -12.74
CA THR A 203 1.49 -0.11 -12.64
C THR A 203 1.56 -1.39 -11.82
N LEU A 204 0.41 -1.85 -11.33
CA LEU A 204 0.29 -3.12 -10.63
C LEU A 204 0.70 -4.31 -11.54
N CYS A 205 0.51 -4.18 -12.86
CA CYS A 205 0.86 -5.24 -13.82
C CYS A 205 2.34 -5.58 -13.84
N ILE A 206 3.23 -4.66 -13.46
CA ILE A 206 4.67 -4.90 -13.40
C ILE A 206 5.15 -5.02 -11.96
N LYS A 207 4.73 -4.09 -11.09
CA LYS A 207 5.16 -4.10 -9.68
C LYS A 207 4.59 -5.26 -8.88
N GLY A 208 3.33 -5.63 -9.14
CA GLY A 208 2.66 -6.73 -8.48
C GLY A 208 3.39 -8.07 -8.66
N PRO A 209 3.64 -8.54 -9.90
CA PRO A 209 4.44 -9.72 -10.19
C PRO A 209 5.82 -9.71 -9.55
N ARG A 210 6.57 -8.60 -9.67
CA ARG A 210 7.91 -8.46 -9.06
C ARG A 210 7.85 -8.63 -7.54
N LEU A 211 6.93 -7.93 -6.89
CA LEU A 211 6.74 -8.03 -5.45
C LEU A 211 6.33 -9.44 -5.03
N TYR A 212 5.39 -10.05 -5.74
CA TYR A 212 4.90 -11.38 -5.43
C TYR A 212 5.99 -12.45 -5.57
N ASN A 213 6.69 -12.50 -6.71
CA ASN A 213 7.77 -13.45 -6.95
C ASN A 213 8.83 -13.37 -5.85
N LYS A 214 9.23 -12.14 -5.48
CA LYS A 214 10.27 -11.95 -4.46
C LYS A 214 9.81 -12.39 -3.08
N VAL A 215 8.65 -11.90 -2.59
CA VAL A 215 8.17 -12.19 -1.24
C VAL A 215 7.85 -13.67 -1.05
N VAL A 216 7.21 -14.31 -2.05
CA VAL A 216 6.85 -15.71 -1.94
C VAL A 216 8.11 -16.58 -1.94
N ASN A 217 9.15 -16.23 -2.72
CA ASN A 217 10.43 -16.94 -2.69
C ASN A 217 11.15 -16.78 -1.34
N GLU A 218 11.15 -15.56 -0.75
CA GLU A 218 11.72 -15.37 0.58
C GLU A 218 10.98 -16.21 1.64
N LEU A 219 9.64 -16.21 1.60
CA LEU A 219 8.82 -17.01 2.52
C LEU A 219 9.00 -18.53 2.35
N ASN A 220 9.20 -19.00 1.13
CA ASN A 220 9.45 -20.42 0.88
C ASN A 220 10.86 -20.83 1.35
N LYS A 221 11.85 -19.93 1.30
CA LYS A 221 13.21 -20.18 1.82
C LYS A 221 13.26 -20.21 3.35
N GLU A 222 12.47 -19.39 4.03
CA GLU A 222 12.41 -19.34 5.50
C GLU A 222 11.79 -20.61 6.11
N HIS A 223 11.04 -21.38 5.33
CA HIS A 223 10.35 -22.58 5.80
C HIS A 223 10.78 -23.83 5.06
N THR A 224 11.47 -24.70 5.79
CA THR A 224 11.77 -26.10 5.40
C THR A 224 10.54 -27.03 5.40
N SER A 225 9.36 -26.53 5.74
CA SER A 225 8.11 -27.30 5.76
C SER A 225 7.48 -27.38 4.37
N SER A 226 6.95 -28.56 4.05
CA SER A 226 6.40 -29.01 2.76
C SER A 226 5.24 -28.19 2.16
N LEU A 227 4.85 -27.09 2.75
CA LEU A 227 3.76 -26.25 2.24
C LEU A 227 4.29 -25.04 1.50
N ASN A 228 4.21 -25.10 0.18
CA ASN A 228 4.53 -23.97 -0.68
C ASN A 228 3.51 -22.84 -0.49
N VAL A 229 3.98 -21.64 -0.13
CA VAL A 229 3.15 -20.47 0.19
C VAL A 229 2.23 -20.07 -0.96
N GLU A 230 2.66 -20.26 -2.20
CA GLU A 230 1.88 -19.94 -3.40
C GLU A 230 0.66 -20.84 -3.60
N ARG A 231 0.59 -22.00 -2.93
CA ARG A 231 -0.53 -22.94 -2.99
C ARG A 231 -1.52 -22.77 -1.83
N MET A 232 -1.22 -21.89 -0.88
CA MET A 232 -2.08 -21.65 0.27
C MET A 232 -3.43 -21.07 -0.16
N PHE A 233 -4.48 -21.42 0.58
CA PHE A 233 -5.75 -20.70 0.48
C PHE A 233 -5.58 -19.23 0.90
N LEU A 234 -6.51 -18.38 0.45
CA LEU A 234 -6.42 -16.92 0.60
C LEU A 234 -6.28 -16.45 2.06
N ASN A 235 -6.98 -17.06 3.00
CA ASN A 235 -6.93 -16.62 4.42
C ASN A 235 -5.61 -16.98 5.10
N PRO A 236 -5.09 -18.24 5.04
CA PRO A 236 -3.75 -18.56 5.50
C PRO A 236 -2.68 -17.67 4.87
N PHE A 237 -2.75 -17.41 3.56
CA PHE A 237 -1.84 -16.51 2.86
C PHE A 237 -1.85 -15.10 3.44
N LYS A 238 -3.05 -14.50 3.65
CA LYS A 238 -3.19 -13.17 4.26
C LYS A 238 -2.54 -13.10 5.65
N ASN A 239 -2.74 -14.11 6.47
CA ASN A 239 -2.17 -14.19 7.81
C ASN A 239 -0.65 -14.27 7.74
N ARG A 240 -0.13 -15.15 6.88
CA ARG A 240 1.31 -15.34 6.67
C ARG A 240 2.01 -14.06 6.21
N ILE A 241 1.47 -13.40 5.19
CA ILE A 241 1.99 -12.12 4.71
C ILE A 241 1.93 -11.04 5.81
N THR A 242 0.88 -11.04 6.62
CA THR A 242 0.76 -10.06 7.71
C THR A 242 1.83 -10.28 8.78
N CYS A 243 2.09 -11.52 9.16
CA CYS A 243 3.17 -11.86 10.11
C CYS A 243 4.54 -11.48 9.54
N TYR A 244 4.82 -11.86 8.29
CA TYR A 244 6.06 -11.53 7.61
C TYR A 244 6.32 -10.01 7.51
N LEU A 245 5.31 -9.22 7.15
CA LEU A 245 5.45 -7.77 7.05
C LEU A 245 5.62 -7.11 8.42
N LYS A 246 5.07 -7.69 9.49
CA LYS A 246 5.29 -7.21 10.86
C LYS A 246 6.71 -7.52 11.33
N SER A 247 7.17 -8.77 11.20
CA SER A 247 8.54 -9.15 11.58
C SER A 247 9.59 -8.32 10.85
N SER A 248 9.45 -8.17 9.53
CA SER A 248 10.35 -7.33 8.72
C SER A 248 10.31 -5.84 9.12
N GLN A 249 9.21 -5.35 9.67
CA GLN A 249 9.09 -4.02 10.22
C GLN A 249 9.85 -3.89 11.54
N ASP A 250 9.88 -4.96 12.35
CA ASP A 250 10.55 -5.00 13.65
C ASP A 250 12.07 -5.10 13.52
N ASP A 251 12.62 -5.71 12.46
CA ASP A 251 14.06 -5.85 12.19
C ASP A 251 14.81 -4.54 11.86
N GLY A 252 14.22 -3.40 12.11
CA GLY A 252 14.88 -2.10 11.99
C GLY A 252 14.53 -1.32 10.74
N ASN A 253 13.78 -1.88 9.83
CA ASN A 253 13.53 -1.30 8.52
C ASN A 253 12.06 -0.88 8.37
N ILE A 254 11.68 0.28 8.96
CA ILE A 254 10.32 0.84 8.82
C ILE A 254 9.96 1.05 7.33
N ASP A 255 10.96 1.27 6.50
CA ASP A 255 10.85 1.44 5.05
C ASP A 255 11.13 0.15 4.27
N TRP A 256 10.99 -1.02 4.91
CA TRP A 256 11.31 -2.31 4.31
C TRP A 256 10.68 -2.51 2.90
N ALA A 257 9.40 -2.18 2.75
CA ALA A 257 8.73 -2.23 1.45
C ALA A 257 9.30 -1.23 0.44
N VAL A 258 9.96 -0.17 0.91
CA VAL A 258 10.58 0.87 0.07
C VAL A 258 12.02 0.50 -0.29
N GLN A 259 12.77 -0.12 0.61
CA GLN A 259 14.19 -0.46 0.41
C GLN A 259 14.39 -1.83 -0.22
N LYS A 260 13.70 -2.86 0.23
CA LYS A 260 13.77 -4.21 -0.35
C LYS A 260 12.94 -4.37 -1.62
N PHE A 261 11.84 -3.63 -1.73
CA PHE A 261 11.00 -3.63 -2.92
C PHE A 261 10.94 -2.21 -3.47
N PRO A 262 11.61 -1.96 -4.60
CA PRO A 262 11.52 -0.67 -5.27
C PRO A 262 10.14 -0.47 -5.90
N LEU A 263 9.08 -0.47 -5.05
CA LEU A 263 7.77 0.01 -5.49
C LEU A 263 7.85 1.46 -5.96
N TYR A 264 8.96 2.17 -5.60
CA TYR A 264 9.15 3.60 -5.81
C TYR A 264 10.48 3.95 -6.48
N THR A 265 11.19 3.00 -7.13
CA THR A 265 12.38 3.38 -7.93
C THR A 265 11.96 4.24 -9.10
N VAL A 266 12.75 5.28 -9.28
CA VAL A 266 12.66 6.43 -10.18
C VAL A 266 12.35 6.07 -11.63
#